data_a8018ec0328b876cd139bebd2b0742a5
#
_entry.id   a8018ec0328b876cd139bebd2b0742a5
#
_cell.length_a   1.000
_cell.length_b   1.000
_cell.length_c   1.000
_cell.angle_alpha   90.00
_cell.angle_beta   90.00
_cell.angle_gamma   90.00
#
_symmetry.space_group_name_H-M   'P 1'
#
loop_
_entity.id
_entity.type
_entity.pdbx_description
1 polymer ?
#
loop_
_entity_poly.entity_id
_entity_poly.type
_entity_poly.pdbx_seq_one_letter_code
_entity_poly.pdbx_strand_id
1 'polypeptide(L)'
;MKCPNCGSELEPGKIYCEHCGHEIQIVPDYDPLDEVLIGQEEPEEMKPDSFPVLAESGTTVGKGRKMSGAGKRTSLCFRYKSLLFLMVLLICGCAFTLSYSAMTSDNNYSYQLRKGRQYEKKREYEKAIMYLRRAQEIQNEKNGSDTEALRLLAEVYAKTGAKAPALTYMKQAVETESLARGDSQALQELYLDLMELLNETGQTELVGDVIAECPYPDIRDALLPYRIEKPACDTPEGIYNYYLRLNLSAEYGSIYYTLDGSIPTSESTRYEGPIELMEEGEVLLCAVAINKKGMISEPLVLAYKLDFPAAGADTDDDN
;
A
#
# COMPACT_ATOMS: atom_id res chain seq x y z
N MET A 1 23.57 9.84 -10.49
CA MET A 1 23.54 8.63 -9.64
C MET A 1 23.23 7.45 -10.55
N LYS A 2 23.78 6.26 -10.31
CA LYS A 2 23.50 5.10 -11.19
C LYS A 2 22.61 4.10 -10.46
N CYS A 3 21.66 3.51 -11.15
CA CYS A 3 20.78 2.51 -10.61
C CYS A 3 21.57 1.26 -10.16
N PRO A 4 21.41 0.78 -8.91
CA PRO A 4 22.14 -0.39 -8.42
C PRO A 4 21.73 -1.69 -9.11
N ASN A 5 20.54 -1.75 -9.71
CA ASN A 5 20.02 -2.95 -10.35
C ASN A 5 20.38 -3.06 -11.84
N CYS A 6 20.29 -1.96 -12.61
CA CYS A 6 20.51 -2.00 -14.07
C CYS A 6 21.65 -1.10 -14.57
N GLY A 7 22.29 -0.27 -13.72
CA GLY A 7 23.40 0.61 -14.06
C GLY A 7 23.05 1.85 -14.89
N SER A 8 21.76 2.08 -15.23
CA SER A 8 21.32 3.29 -15.96
C SER A 8 21.51 4.56 -15.12
N GLU A 9 21.71 5.70 -15.78
CA GLU A 9 21.79 6.99 -15.09
C GLU A 9 20.43 7.41 -14.55
N LEU A 10 20.42 7.94 -13.32
CA LEU A 10 19.24 8.36 -12.60
C LEU A 10 19.21 9.87 -12.45
N GLU A 11 18.06 10.47 -12.73
CA GLU A 11 17.85 11.89 -12.48
C GLU A 11 17.75 12.16 -10.97
N PRO A 12 18.33 13.29 -10.49
CA PRO A 12 18.25 13.66 -9.07
C PRO A 12 16.79 13.87 -8.61
N GLY A 13 16.41 13.21 -7.51
CA GLY A 13 15.08 13.38 -6.90
C GLY A 13 14.04 12.32 -7.29
N LYS A 14 14.38 11.35 -8.15
CA LYS A 14 13.48 10.22 -8.45
C LYS A 14 13.75 9.04 -7.51
N ILE A 15 12.68 8.48 -6.99
CA ILE A 15 12.71 7.34 -6.07
C ILE A 15 12.62 5.99 -6.78
N TYR A 16 12.42 5.99 -8.11
CA TYR A 16 12.38 4.78 -8.96
C TYR A 16 13.26 4.94 -10.19
N CYS A 17 13.87 3.86 -10.62
CA CYS A 17 14.57 3.79 -11.89
C CYS A 17 13.57 3.68 -13.03
N GLU A 18 13.55 4.66 -13.95
CA GLU A 18 12.64 4.65 -15.11
C GLU A 18 12.91 3.50 -16.09
N HIS A 19 14.13 2.94 -16.06
CA HIS A 19 14.53 1.89 -16.98
C HIS A 19 14.16 0.47 -16.52
N CYS A 20 14.19 0.21 -15.21
CA CYS A 20 13.93 -1.13 -14.65
C CYS A 20 12.93 -1.17 -13.50
N GLY A 21 12.32 -0.04 -13.12
CA GLY A 21 11.34 0.04 -12.04
C GLY A 21 11.89 -0.18 -10.63
N HIS A 22 13.22 -0.36 -10.49
CA HIS A 22 13.84 -0.61 -9.19
C HIS A 22 13.72 0.61 -8.28
N GLU A 23 13.23 0.42 -7.06
CA GLU A 23 13.12 1.47 -6.04
C GLU A 23 14.50 1.87 -5.51
N ILE A 24 14.75 3.18 -5.47
CA ILE A 24 16.03 3.73 -5.04
C ILE A 24 15.84 4.29 -3.64
N GLN A 25 16.43 3.63 -2.67
CA GLN A 25 16.43 4.08 -1.30
C GLN A 25 17.31 5.33 -1.18
N ILE A 26 16.70 6.51 -1.12
CA ILE A 26 17.39 7.82 -0.97
C ILE A 26 17.55 8.18 0.52
N VAL A 27 16.94 7.43 1.41
CA VAL A 27 17.06 7.66 2.85
C VAL A 27 18.41 7.09 3.30
N PRO A 28 19.34 7.92 3.85
CA PRO A 28 20.48 7.38 4.58
C PRO A 28 19.96 6.43 5.65
N ASP A 29 20.64 5.31 5.90
CA ASP A 29 20.31 4.41 7.00
C ASP A 29 20.15 5.23 8.28
N TYR A 30 18.89 5.48 8.66
CA TYR A 30 18.56 6.18 9.89
C TYR A 30 18.73 5.16 11.02
N ASP A 31 19.84 5.23 11.71
CA ASP A 31 20.04 4.48 12.95
C ASP A 31 19.38 5.28 14.10
N PRO A 32 18.27 4.78 14.68
CA PRO A 32 17.62 5.47 15.81
C PRO A 32 18.52 5.60 17.05
N LEU A 33 19.70 4.99 17.08
CA LEU A 33 20.69 5.15 18.14
C LEU A 33 21.57 6.39 17.95
N ASP A 34 21.67 6.94 16.74
CA ASP A 34 22.45 8.16 16.48
C ASP A 34 21.84 9.40 17.14
N GLU A 35 20.53 9.46 17.31
CA GLU A 35 19.87 10.57 18.02
C GLU A 35 20.12 10.55 19.53
N VAL A 36 20.40 9.39 20.12
CA VAL A 36 20.68 9.25 21.55
C VAL A 36 22.11 9.70 21.88
N LEU A 37 23.03 9.67 20.89
CA LEU A 37 24.43 10.04 21.08
C LEU A 37 24.72 11.53 20.86
N ILE A 38 23.84 12.28 20.15
CA ILE A 38 24.03 13.71 19.90
C ILE A 38 23.62 14.57 21.11
N GLY A 39 22.92 14.00 22.10
CA GLY A 39 22.45 14.70 23.32
C GLY A 39 23.35 14.57 24.55
N GLN A 40 24.49 13.88 24.45
CA GLN A 40 25.46 13.82 25.54
C GLN A 40 26.61 14.77 25.24
N GLU A 41 26.57 15.96 25.84
CA GLU A 41 27.72 16.82 25.96
C GLU A 41 28.86 16.02 26.65
N GLU A 42 30.00 15.93 25.98
CA GLU A 42 31.21 15.34 26.54
C GLU A 42 31.56 16.10 27.84
N PRO A 43 31.78 15.38 28.98
CA PRO A 43 32.36 16.04 30.15
C PRO A 43 33.81 16.39 29.83
N GLU A 44 34.12 17.68 29.94
CA GLU A 44 35.51 18.20 29.84
C GLU A 44 36.50 17.32 30.58
N GLU A 45 37.58 16.95 29.88
CA GLU A 45 38.74 16.28 30.45
C GLU A 45 39.34 17.16 31.60
N MET A 46 39.11 16.75 32.83
CA MET A 46 39.77 17.31 34.00
C MET A 46 41.15 16.68 34.09
N LYS A 47 42.20 17.47 33.76
CA LYS A 47 43.60 17.12 33.93
C LYS A 47 43.88 16.75 35.39
N PRO A 48 44.71 15.76 35.65
CA PRO A 48 45.08 15.37 37.00
C PRO A 48 46.17 16.31 37.54
N ASP A 49 45.81 17.26 38.38
CA ASP A 49 46.77 18.01 39.16
C ASP A 49 46.80 17.51 40.61
N SER A 50 47.98 16.95 40.89
CA SER A 50 48.71 16.97 42.18
C SER A 50 48.00 16.53 43.46
N PHE A 51 48.30 15.33 43.86
CA PHE A 51 48.26 14.91 45.25
C PHE A 51 49.38 15.57 46.07
N PRO A 52 49.10 16.18 47.24
CA PRO A 52 50.15 16.41 48.21
C PRO A 52 50.35 15.18 49.11
N VAL A 53 51.55 14.68 49.06
CA VAL A 53 52.14 13.73 50.05
C VAL A 53 52.28 14.48 51.36
N LEU A 54 51.72 13.97 52.45
CA LEU A 54 52.15 14.29 53.84
C LEU A 54 52.38 13.03 54.65
N ALA A 55 53.60 12.87 54.86
CA ALA A 55 54.49 12.45 55.87
C ALA A 55 53.91 11.77 57.13
N GLU A 56 54.57 10.67 57.42
CA GLU A 56 54.55 9.93 58.66
C GLU A 56 55.07 10.75 59.82
N SER A 57 54.47 10.59 61.00
CA SER A 57 55.16 10.48 62.31
C SER A 57 54.11 10.08 63.35
N GLY A 58 54.24 9.00 64.03
CA GLY A 58 55.10 8.75 65.16
C GLY A 58 54.26 8.32 66.33
N THR A 59 54.34 7.05 66.67
CA THR A 59 54.23 6.39 67.97
C THR A 59 53.61 7.18 69.15
N THR A 60 52.60 6.61 69.83
CA THR A 60 52.73 6.24 71.25
C THR A 60 51.69 5.23 71.70
N VAL A 61 52.18 4.30 72.52
CA VAL A 61 51.49 3.21 73.21
C VAL A 61 50.59 3.75 74.33
N GLY A 62 49.38 3.31 74.40
CA GLY A 62 48.41 3.58 75.49
C GLY A 62 47.54 2.37 75.74
N LYS A 63 47.89 1.62 76.81
CA LYS A 63 47.23 0.43 77.33
C LYS A 63 45.93 0.80 78.05
N GLY A 64 44.81 0.08 77.76
CA GLY A 64 43.83 -0.09 78.80
C GLY A 64 42.39 0.20 78.49
N ARG A 65 41.62 -0.79 78.38
CA ARG A 65 40.39 -1.14 79.15
C ARG A 65 39.28 -1.77 78.32
N LYS A 66 39.05 -3.04 78.55
CA LYS A 66 37.81 -3.74 78.10
C LYS A 66 36.62 -3.08 78.70
N MET A 67 35.67 -2.77 77.84
CA MET A 67 34.27 -2.78 78.22
C MET A 67 33.41 -3.39 77.07
N SER A 68 32.81 -4.51 77.41
CA SER A 68 31.80 -5.24 76.65
C SER A 68 30.58 -4.40 76.48
N GLY A 69 30.17 -4.20 75.27
CA GLY A 69 28.88 -3.63 74.89
C GLY A 69 28.48 -4.21 73.56
N ALA A 70 27.87 -5.39 73.57
CA ALA A 70 27.22 -5.99 72.41
C ALA A 70 26.03 -5.14 71.99
N GLY A 71 26.25 -4.22 71.04
CA GLY A 71 25.19 -3.48 70.33
C GLY A 71 24.99 -3.99 68.93
N LYS A 72 24.00 -4.86 68.73
CA LYS A 72 23.51 -5.29 67.42
C LYS A 72 23.08 -4.09 66.61
N ARG A 73 23.94 -3.51 65.78
CA ARG A 73 23.64 -2.44 64.83
C ARG A 73 23.93 -2.81 63.37
N THR A 74 24.00 -4.09 63.01
CA THR A 74 24.37 -4.53 61.67
C THR A 74 23.19 -5.06 60.83
N SER A 75 21.95 -5.06 61.33
CA SER A 75 20.84 -5.71 60.62
C SER A 75 20.04 -4.82 59.68
N LEU A 76 20.06 -3.50 59.87
CA LEU A 76 19.23 -2.61 59.02
C LEU A 76 19.88 -2.32 57.66
N CYS A 77 21.19 -2.11 57.64
CA CYS A 77 21.92 -1.81 56.41
C CYS A 77 22.00 -3.03 55.47
N PHE A 78 22.08 -4.25 56.06
CA PHE A 78 22.08 -5.49 55.26
C PHE A 78 20.71 -5.79 54.68
N ARG A 79 19.66 -5.52 55.40
CA ARG A 79 18.25 -5.67 54.91
C ARG A 79 17.94 -4.69 53.78
N TYR A 80 18.41 -3.45 53.82
CA TYR A 80 18.23 -2.46 52.78
C TYR A 80 18.98 -2.83 51.49
N LYS A 81 20.24 -3.29 51.62
CA LYS A 81 21.04 -3.78 50.48
C LYS A 81 20.42 -5.02 49.83
N SER A 82 19.86 -5.93 50.60
CA SER A 82 19.14 -7.10 50.11
C SER A 82 17.84 -6.71 49.38
N LEU A 83 17.12 -5.72 49.90
CA LEU A 83 15.89 -5.20 49.31
C LEU A 83 16.17 -4.47 47.98
N LEU A 84 17.25 -3.72 47.95
CA LEU A 84 17.71 -3.01 46.73
C LEU A 84 18.16 -4.00 45.66
N PHE A 85 18.85 -5.07 46.02
CA PHE A 85 19.23 -6.14 45.11
C PHE A 85 18.02 -6.89 44.55
N LEU A 86 17.01 -7.19 45.37
CA LEU A 86 15.75 -7.78 44.95
C LEU A 86 14.98 -6.86 43.97
N MET A 87 14.95 -5.55 44.22
CA MET A 87 14.35 -4.57 43.33
C MET A 87 15.05 -4.52 41.96
N VAL A 88 16.41 -4.55 41.95
CA VAL A 88 17.19 -4.60 40.70
C VAL A 88 16.90 -5.89 39.92
N LEU A 89 16.84 -7.04 40.60
CA LEU A 89 16.48 -8.32 39.97
C LEU A 89 15.04 -8.29 39.38
N LEU A 90 14.11 -7.68 40.09
CA LEU A 90 12.74 -7.51 39.59
C LEU A 90 12.68 -6.63 38.34
N ILE A 91 13.39 -5.49 38.34
CA ILE A 91 13.47 -4.57 37.19
C ILE A 91 14.14 -5.27 36.00
N CYS A 92 15.26 -5.96 36.23
CA CYS A 92 15.95 -6.74 35.20
C CYS A 92 15.05 -7.87 34.66
N GLY A 93 14.32 -8.57 35.52
CA GLY A 93 13.37 -9.59 35.14
C GLY A 93 12.22 -9.04 34.31
N CYS A 94 11.65 -7.89 34.70
CA CYS A 94 10.62 -7.20 33.92
C CYS A 94 11.15 -6.71 32.58
N ALA A 95 12.35 -6.12 32.55
CA ALA A 95 12.98 -5.68 31.31
C ALA A 95 13.26 -6.86 30.36
N PHE A 96 13.75 -7.98 30.89
CA PHE A 96 13.97 -9.20 30.11
C PHE A 96 12.66 -9.78 29.55
N THR A 97 11.61 -9.85 30.36
CA THR A 97 10.29 -10.36 29.88
C THR A 97 9.69 -9.43 28.83
N LEU A 98 9.81 -8.11 28.99
CA LEU A 98 9.36 -7.14 27.99
C LEU A 98 10.15 -7.27 26.68
N SER A 99 11.47 -7.35 26.75
CA SER A 99 12.33 -7.56 25.58
C SER A 99 12.05 -8.89 24.88
N TYR A 100 11.87 -9.97 25.66
CA TYR A 100 11.53 -11.29 25.13
C TYR A 100 10.14 -11.30 24.47
N SER A 101 9.15 -10.66 25.09
CA SER A 101 7.79 -10.55 24.50
C SER A 101 7.77 -9.69 23.25
N ALA A 102 8.56 -8.61 23.18
CA ALA A 102 8.72 -7.80 21.99
C ALA A 102 9.34 -8.63 20.86
N MET A 103 10.47 -9.30 21.13
CA MET A 103 11.15 -10.15 20.15
C MET A 103 10.30 -11.31 19.64
N THR A 104 9.46 -11.92 20.49
CA THR A 104 8.54 -12.99 20.09
C THR A 104 7.34 -12.45 19.31
N SER A 105 6.89 -11.22 19.60
CA SER A 105 5.78 -10.60 18.86
C SER A 105 6.18 -10.20 17.45
N ASP A 106 7.42 -9.74 17.25
CA ASP A 106 7.93 -9.35 15.92
C ASP A 106 8.00 -10.53 14.95
N ASN A 107 8.21 -11.74 15.46
CA ASN A 107 8.25 -12.97 14.66
C ASN A 107 6.93 -13.78 14.71
N ASN A 108 5.85 -13.19 15.20
CA ASN A 108 4.56 -13.85 15.28
C ASN A 108 3.61 -13.36 14.18
N TYR A 109 3.36 -14.21 13.18
CA TYR A 109 2.46 -13.94 12.06
C TYR A 109 1.09 -13.39 12.50
N SER A 110 0.43 -14.09 13.43
CA SER A 110 -0.92 -13.70 13.88
C SER A 110 -0.93 -12.34 14.62
N TYR A 111 0.15 -12.00 15.31
CA TYR A 111 0.30 -10.68 15.94
C TYR A 111 0.43 -9.59 14.88
N GLN A 112 1.31 -9.78 13.89
CA GLN A 112 1.52 -8.83 12.81
C GLN A 112 0.25 -8.61 12.00
N LEU A 113 -0.42 -9.70 11.61
CA LEU A 113 -1.70 -9.65 10.89
C LEU A 113 -2.79 -8.87 11.65
N ARG A 114 -2.95 -9.17 12.95
CA ARG A 114 -3.93 -8.48 13.81
C ARG A 114 -3.61 -6.98 13.94
N LYS A 115 -2.32 -6.61 14.07
CA LYS A 115 -1.90 -5.21 14.11
C LYS A 115 -2.15 -4.52 12.78
N GLY A 116 -1.85 -5.16 11.67
CA GLY A 116 -2.16 -4.66 10.33
C GLY A 116 -3.63 -4.31 10.19
N ARG A 117 -4.53 -5.24 10.52
CA ARG A 117 -5.99 -5.01 10.51
C ARG A 117 -6.43 -3.90 11.48
N GLN A 118 -5.78 -3.79 12.64
CA GLN A 118 -6.12 -2.74 13.61
C GLN A 118 -5.79 -1.35 13.07
N TYR A 119 -4.62 -1.18 12.43
CA TYR A 119 -4.20 0.09 11.84
C TYR A 119 -4.98 0.44 10.57
N GLU A 120 -5.31 -0.55 9.75
CA GLU A 120 -6.21 -0.40 8.60
C GLU A 120 -7.56 0.21 9.02
N LYS A 121 -8.21 -0.36 10.06
CA LYS A 121 -9.48 0.17 10.62
C LYS A 121 -9.34 1.60 11.16
N LYS A 122 -8.16 1.99 11.62
CA LYS A 122 -7.86 3.37 12.05
C LYS A 122 -7.51 4.30 10.89
N ARG A 123 -7.44 3.81 9.65
CA ARG A 123 -6.98 4.51 8.46
C ARG A 123 -5.51 4.98 8.55
N GLU A 124 -4.72 4.34 9.42
CA GLU A 124 -3.27 4.54 9.52
C GLU A 124 -2.58 3.56 8.56
N TYR A 125 -2.74 3.80 7.25
CA TYR A 125 -2.40 2.85 6.19
C TYR A 125 -0.90 2.52 6.14
N GLU A 126 -0.01 3.49 6.37
CA GLU A 126 1.43 3.25 6.40
C GLU A 126 1.82 2.23 7.47
N LYS A 127 1.27 2.37 8.67
CA LYS A 127 1.49 1.40 9.74
C LYS A 127 0.86 0.05 9.43
N ALA A 128 -0.32 0.04 8.83
CA ALA A 128 -0.96 -1.19 8.39
C ALA A 128 -0.06 -1.96 7.40
N ILE A 129 0.46 -1.28 6.37
CA ILE A 129 1.37 -1.84 5.38
C ILE A 129 2.63 -2.41 6.04
N MET A 130 3.24 -1.68 6.98
CA MET A 130 4.43 -2.14 7.70
C MET A 130 4.19 -3.47 8.42
N TYR A 131 3.10 -3.56 9.19
CA TYR A 131 2.76 -4.79 9.91
C TYR A 131 2.37 -5.94 8.98
N LEU A 132 1.63 -5.67 7.91
CA LEU A 132 1.21 -6.69 6.95
C LEU A 132 2.38 -7.22 6.11
N ARG A 133 3.32 -6.35 5.70
CA ARG A 133 4.57 -6.79 5.03
C ARG A 133 5.38 -7.70 5.94
N ARG A 134 5.50 -7.36 7.22
CA ARG A 134 6.19 -8.24 8.19
C ARG A 134 5.48 -9.58 8.34
N ALA A 135 4.15 -9.60 8.34
CA ALA A 135 3.38 -10.85 8.33
C ALA A 135 3.70 -11.70 7.09
N GLN A 136 3.72 -11.08 5.90
CA GLN A 136 4.07 -11.75 4.64
C GLN A 136 5.51 -12.33 4.68
N GLU A 137 6.49 -11.55 5.16
CA GLU A 137 7.88 -12.02 5.30
C GLU A 137 7.97 -13.26 6.19
N ILE A 138 7.32 -13.24 7.36
CA ILE A 138 7.28 -14.40 8.27
C ILE A 138 6.66 -15.62 7.59
N GLN A 139 5.65 -15.41 6.76
CA GLN A 139 4.98 -16.48 6.02
C GLN A 139 5.91 -17.05 4.94
N ASN A 140 6.61 -16.20 4.21
CA ASN A 140 7.58 -16.60 3.20
C ASN A 140 8.75 -17.38 3.82
N GLU A 141 9.28 -16.94 4.97
CA GLU A 141 10.36 -17.63 5.70
C GLU A 141 9.95 -19.06 6.13
N LYS A 142 8.67 -19.28 6.38
CA LYS A 142 8.11 -20.58 6.80
C LYS A 142 7.58 -21.42 5.64
N ASN A 143 7.74 -20.99 4.40
CA ASN A 143 7.11 -21.59 3.22
C ASN A 143 5.61 -21.82 3.42
N GLY A 144 4.94 -20.89 4.08
CA GLY A 144 3.51 -20.95 4.35
C GLY A 144 2.69 -20.55 3.13
N SER A 145 1.48 -21.08 3.05
CA SER A 145 0.52 -20.81 1.95
C SER A 145 -0.66 -19.93 2.38
N ASP A 146 -0.57 -19.24 3.52
CA ASP A 146 -1.62 -18.35 3.97
C ASP A 146 -1.60 -17.02 3.18
N THR A 147 -2.70 -16.75 2.50
CA THR A 147 -2.84 -15.61 1.57
C THR A 147 -3.44 -14.37 2.22
N GLU A 148 -3.83 -14.45 3.50
CA GLU A 148 -4.54 -13.36 4.20
C GLU A 148 -3.73 -12.05 4.28
N ALA A 149 -2.42 -12.13 4.51
CA ALA A 149 -1.56 -10.94 4.55
C ALA A 149 -1.47 -10.28 3.17
N LEU A 150 -1.38 -11.07 2.09
CA LEU A 150 -1.35 -10.57 0.72
C LEU A 150 -2.65 -9.89 0.33
N ARG A 151 -3.78 -10.49 0.68
CA ARG A 151 -5.12 -9.95 0.46
C ARG A 151 -5.32 -8.62 1.18
N LEU A 152 -4.95 -8.53 2.46
CA LEU A 152 -5.04 -7.28 3.23
C LEU A 152 -4.08 -6.21 2.70
N LEU A 153 -2.89 -6.57 2.23
CA LEU A 153 -1.98 -5.63 1.58
C LEU A 153 -2.61 -5.04 0.31
N ALA A 154 -3.20 -5.88 -0.53
CA ALA A 154 -3.89 -5.44 -1.73
C ALA A 154 -5.02 -4.44 -1.40
N GLU A 155 -5.85 -4.75 -0.42
CA GLU A 155 -6.94 -3.89 0.05
C GLU A 155 -6.43 -2.55 0.61
N VAL A 156 -5.39 -2.56 1.45
CA VAL A 156 -4.81 -1.32 2.00
C VAL A 156 -4.19 -0.46 0.90
N TYR A 157 -3.47 -1.05 -0.06
CA TYR A 157 -2.91 -0.31 -1.19
C TYR A 157 -3.99 0.28 -2.10
N ALA A 158 -5.10 -0.43 -2.33
CA ALA A 158 -6.25 0.12 -3.05
C ALA A 158 -6.82 1.37 -2.35
N LYS A 159 -7.01 1.30 -1.02
CA LYS A 159 -7.48 2.44 -0.20
C LYS A 159 -6.53 3.65 -0.20
N THR A 160 -5.25 3.45 -0.45
CA THR A 160 -4.27 4.54 -0.62
C THR A 160 -4.20 5.07 -2.06
N GLY A 161 -4.93 4.49 -3.00
CA GLY A 161 -4.88 4.81 -4.43
C GLY A 161 -3.68 4.21 -5.18
N ALA A 162 -2.89 3.37 -4.51
CA ALA A 162 -1.73 2.71 -5.11
C ALA A 162 -2.15 1.45 -5.89
N LYS A 163 -2.70 1.65 -7.11
CA LYS A 163 -3.30 0.60 -7.95
C LYS A 163 -2.35 -0.55 -8.28
N ALA A 164 -1.13 -0.24 -8.71
CA ALA A 164 -0.18 -1.26 -9.15
C ALA A 164 0.28 -2.20 -8.02
N PRO A 165 0.67 -1.74 -6.82
CA PRO A 165 0.93 -2.62 -5.70
C PRO A 165 -0.29 -3.42 -5.26
N ALA A 166 -1.49 -2.82 -5.23
CA ALA A 166 -2.72 -3.52 -4.88
C ALA A 166 -2.95 -4.73 -5.78
N LEU A 167 -2.88 -4.54 -7.10
CA LEU A 167 -3.03 -5.61 -8.08
C LEU A 167 -1.93 -6.68 -7.95
N THR A 168 -0.69 -6.26 -7.70
CA THR A 168 0.45 -7.18 -7.53
C THR A 168 0.22 -8.13 -6.35
N TYR A 169 -0.16 -7.61 -5.19
CA TYR A 169 -0.40 -8.42 -4.00
C TYR A 169 -1.62 -9.33 -4.15
N MET A 170 -2.68 -8.86 -4.81
CA MET A 170 -3.85 -9.70 -5.08
C MET A 170 -3.53 -10.85 -6.04
N LYS A 171 -2.80 -10.59 -7.13
CA LYS A 171 -2.33 -11.64 -8.04
C LYS A 171 -1.42 -12.65 -7.35
N GLN A 172 -0.52 -12.20 -6.46
CA GLN A 172 0.29 -13.11 -5.64
C GLN A 172 -0.56 -13.99 -4.72
N ALA A 173 -1.64 -13.44 -4.14
CA ALA A 173 -2.56 -14.22 -3.32
C ALA A 173 -3.25 -15.33 -4.14
N VAL A 174 -3.76 -14.99 -5.32
CA VAL A 174 -4.37 -15.94 -6.26
C VAL A 174 -3.37 -17.04 -6.66
N GLU A 175 -2.16 -16.68 -7.04
CA GLU A 175 -1.11 -17.61 -7.42
C GLU A 175 -0.72 -18.55 -6.26
N THR A 176 -0.53 -17.99 -5.06
CA THR A 176 -0.18 -18.77 -3.86
C THR A 176 -1.27 -19.79 -3.52
N GLU A 177 -2.54 -19.41 -3.55
CA GLU A 177 -3.67 -20.31 -3.26
C GLU A 177 -3.82 -21.36 -4.37
N SER A 178 -3.66 -20.96 -5.64
CA SER A 178 -3.70 -21.87 -6.80
C SER A 178 -2.65 -22.98 -6.69
N LEU A 179 -1.42 -22.63 -6.29
CA LEU A 179 -0.34 -23.60 -6.10
C LEU A 179 -0.56 -24.50 -4.86
N ALA A 180 -1.18 -23.96 -3.81
CA ALA A 180 -1.35 -24.68 -2.55
C ALA A 180 -2.52 -25.67 -2.58
N ARG A 181 -3.66 -25.29 -3.14
CA ARG A 181 -4.93 -26.03 -3.03
C ARG A 181 -5.66 -26.26 -4.34
N GLY A 182 -5.19 -25.65 -5.45
CA GLY A 182 -5.84 -25.75 -6.75
C GLY A 182 -7.26 -25.18 -6.75
N ASP A 183 -8.22 -25.90 -7.32
CA ASP A 183 -9.62 -25.50 -7.40
C ASP A 183 -10.29 -25.58 -6.02
N SER A 184 -10.29 -24.49 -5.29
CA SER A 184 -10.86 -24.37 -3.95
C SER A 184 -11.83 -23.21 -3.84
N GLN A 185 -12.76 -23.27 -2.87
CA GLN A 185 -13.64 -22.16 -2.58
C GLN A 185 -12.84 -20.88 -2.20
N ALA A 186 -11.72 -21.06 -1.50
CA ALA A 186 -10.85 -19.94 -1.13
C ALA A 186 -10.23 -19.28 -2.38
N LEU A 187 -9.85 -20.05 -3.37
CA LEU A 187 -9.35 -19.54 -4.65
C LEU A 187 -10.44 -18.79 -5.40
N GLN A 188 -11.67 -19.30 -5.43
CA GLN A 188 -12.80 -18.61 -6.04
C GLN A 188 -13.07 -17.26 -5.35
N GLU A 189 -13.02 -17.19 -4.02
CA GLU A 189 -13.16 -15.94 -3.26
C GLU A 189 -12.07 -14.93 -3.63
N LEU A 190 -10.81 -15.36 -3.77
CA LEU A 190 -9.71 -14.49 -4.19
C LEU A 190 -9.88 -13.94 -5.61
N TYR A 191 -10.39 -14.74 -6.54
CA TYR A 191 -10.71 -14.26 -7.88
C TYR A 191 -11.87 -13.23 -7.85
N LEU A 192 -12.87 -13.43 -7.01
CA LEU A 192 -13.96 -12.46 -6.84
C LEU A 192 -13.45 -11.14 -6.22
N ASP A 193 -12.59 -11.23 -5.20
CA ASP A 193 -11.92 -10.07 -4.62
C ASP A 193 -11.05 -9.33 -5.64
N LEU A 194 -10.38 -10.07 -6.53
CA LEU A 194 -9.62 -9.48 -7.63
C LEU A 194 -10.53 -8.70 -8.58
N MET A 195 -11.72 -9.23 -8.92
CA MET A 195 -12.69 -8.50 -9.75
C MET A 195 -13.15 -7.20 -9.07
N GLU A 196 -13.43 -7.28 -7.76
CA GLU A 196 -13.85 -6.11 -6.98
C GLU A 196 -12.73 -5.06 -6.89
N LEU A 197 -11.50 -5.50 -6.67
CA LEU A 197 -10.32 -4.65 -6.69
C LEU A 197 -10.11 -3.94 -8.03
N LEU A 198 -10.28 -4.63 -9.15
CA LEU A 198 -10.19 -4.05 -10.49
C LEU A 198 -11.25 -2.97 -10.71
N ASN A 199 -12.47 -3.20 -10.19
CA ASN A 199 -13.54 -2.21 -10.24
C ASN A 199 -13.23 -0.98 -9.37
N GLU A 200 -12.83 -1.18 -8.11
CA GLU A 200 -12.49 -0.09 -7.18
C GLU A 200 -11.31 0.76 -7.66
N THR A 201 -10.33 0.13 -8.28
CA THR A 201 -9.15 0.82 -8.83
C THR A 201 -9.36 1.39 -10.22
N GLY A 202 -10.52 1.11 -10.87
CA GLY A 202 -10.85 1.55 -12.23
C GLY A 202 -9.96 0.89 -13.29
N GLN A 203 -9.45 -0.32 -13.05
CA GLN A 203 -8.64 -1.11 -13.99
C GLN A 203 -9.49 -2.19 -14.68
N THR A 204 -10.68 -1.82 -15.08
CA THR A 204 -11.70 -2.74 -15.62
C THR A 204 -11.33 -3.34 -16.98
N GLU A 205 -10.39 -2.74 -17.69
CA GLU A 205 -9.78 -3.28 -18.93
C GLU A 205 -9.10 -4.64 -18.72
N LEU A 206 -8.61 -4.90 -17.50
CA LEU A 206 -7.92 -6.17 -17.18
C LEU A 206 -8.88 -7.33 -16.88
N VAL A 207 -10.17 -7.06 -16.71
CA VAL A 207 -11.16 -8.08 -16.34
C VAL A 207 -11.25 -9.19 -17.38
N GLY A 208 -11.24 -8.82 -18.67
CA GLY A 208 -11.27 -9.78 -19.78
C GLY A 208 -10.09 -10.76 -19.72
N ASP A 209 -8.89 -10.23 -19.52
CA ASP A 209 -7.66 -11.02 -19.45
C ASP A 209 -7.67 -11.98 -18.24
N VAL A 210 -8.05 -11.48 -17.06
CA VAL A 210 -8.14 -12.33 -15.85
C VAL A 210 -9.11 -13.49 -16.04
N ILE A 211 -10.26 -13.26 -16.68
CA ILE A 211 -11.25 -14.31 -16.97
C ILE A 211 -10.68 -15.30 -17.99
N ALA A 212 -10.01 -14.83 -19.05
CA ALA A 212 -9.44 -15.67 -20.09
C ALA A 212 -8.27 -16.54 -19.58
N GLU A 213 -7.44 -15.97 -18.70
CA GLU A 213 -6.29 -16.63 -18.09
C GLU A 213 -6.66 -17.61 -16.97
N CYS A 214 -7.88 -17.54 -16.42
CA CYS A 214 -8.32 -18.41 -15.35
C CYS A 214 -8.40 -19.88 -15.83
N PRO A 215 -7.57 -20.81 -15.29
CA PRO A 215 -7.52 -22.19 -15.75
C PRO A 215 -8.68 -23.06 -15.23
N TYR A 216 -9.47 -22.55 -14.26
CA TYR A 216 -10.51 -23.28 -13.56
C TYR A 216 -11.88 -22.96 -14.17
N PRO A 217 -12.56 -23.90 -14.88
CA PRO A 217 -13.82 -23.63 -15.57
C PRO A 217 -14.92 -23.10 -14.64
N ASP A 218 -15.10 -23.72 -13.47
CA ASP A 218 -16.16 -23.34 -12.52
C ASP A 218 -15.95 -21.91 -11.98
N ILE A 219 -14.70 -21.56 -11.68
CA ILE A 219 -14.33 -20.19 -11.25
C ILE A 219 -14.56 -19.22 -12.41
N ARG A 220 -14.09 -19.54 -13.61
CA ARG A 220 -14.29 -18.71 -14.80
C ARG A 220 -15.76 -18.43 -15.07
N ASP A 221 -16.62 -19.43 -14.95
CA ASP A 221 -18.09 -19.26 -15.13
C ASP A 221 -18.66 -18.31 -14.06
N ALA A 222 -18.15 -18.37 -12.81
CA ALA A 222 -18.53 -17.44 -11.75
C ALA A 222 -18.09 -16.00 -12.03
N LEU A 223 -17.02 -15.81 -12.81
CA LEU A 223 -16.48 -14.48 -13.18
C LEU A 223 -17.17 -13.87 -14.41
N LEU A 224 -17.87 -14.65 -15.26
CA LEU A 224 -18.53 -14.12 -16.47
C LEU A 224 -19.43 -12.90 -16.23
N PRO A 225 -20.16 -12.77 -15.09
CA PRO A 225 -20.98 -11.59 -14.83
C PRO A 225 -20.20 -10.29 -14.64
N TYR A 226 -18.88 -10.38 -14.44
CA TYR A 226 -18.00 -9.20 -14.32
C TYR A 226 -17.46 -8.70 -15.65
N ARG A 227 -17.66 -9.43 -16.74
CA ARG A 227 -17.23 -8.99 -18.08
C ARG A 227 -17.75 -7.60 -18.40
N ILE A 228 -16.84 -6.78 -18.92
CA ILE A 228 -17.12 -5.42 -19.37
C ILE A 228 -16.14 -5.04 -20.48
N GLU A 229 -16.61 -4.33 -21.47
CA GLU A 229 -15.79 -3.85 -22.58
C GLU A 229 -16.15 -2.40 -22.91
N LYS A 230 -15.16 -1.68 -23.42
CA LYS A 230 -15.33 -0.30 -23.90
C LYS A 230 -16.36 -0.28 -25.04
N PRO A 231 -17.31 0.65 -25.04
CA PRO A 231 -18.23 0.81 -26.16
C PRO A 231 -17.50 1.15 -27.46
N ALA A 232 -18.07 0.75 -28.58
CA ALA A 232 -17.62 1.14 -29.92
C ALA A 232 -18.67 2.03 -30.58
N CYS A 233 -18.23 2.94 -31.46
CA CYS A 233 -19.08 3.75 -32.30
C CYS A 233 -18.79 3.41 -33.77
N ASP A 234 -19.80 3.33 -34.59
CA ASP A 234 -19.68 3.03 -36.03
C ASP A 234 -19.15 4.22 -36.85
N THR A 235 -19.26 5.43 -36.33
CA THR A 235 -18.88 6.67 -36.98
C THR A 235 -17.59 7.19 -36.35
N PRO A 236 -16.44 7.31 -37.09
CA PRO A 236 -15.21 7.85 -36.55
C PRO A 236 -15.36 9.33 -36.17
N GLU A 237 -14.48 9.80 -35.26
CA GLU A 237 -14.39 11.23 -34.96
C GLU A 237 -13.94 12.05 -36.16
N GLY A 238 -14.36 13.33 -36.25
CA GLY A 238 -14.00 14.19 -37.37
C GLY A 238 -14.89 15.37 -37.61
N ILE A 239 -14.68 16.04 -38.77
CA ILE A 239 -15.47 17.17 -39.25
C ILE A 239 -16.37 16.67 -40.33
N TYR A 240 -17.67 17.00 -40.22
CA TYR A 240 -18.71 16.53 -41.11
C TYR A 240 -19.56 17.72 -41.59
N ASN A 241 -19.95 17.70 -42.86
CA ASN A 241 -20.77 18.73 -43.49
C ASN A 241 -22.22 18.26 -43.73
N TYR A 242 -22.62 17.21 -43.02
CA TYR A 242 -23.95 16.63 -43.07
C TYR A 242 -24.34 16.11 -41.67
N TYR A 243 -25.64 15.85 -41.47
CA TYR A 243 -26.17 15.29 -40.23
C TYR A 243 -25.57 13.92 -39.92
N LEU A 244 -25.26 13.68 -38.66
CA LEU A 244 -24.73 12.40 -38.22
C LEU A 244 -25.77 11.60 -37.45
N ARG A 245 -25.69 10.30 -37.61
CA ARG A 245 -26.44 9.33 -36.83
C ARG A 245 -25.45 8.30 -36.27
N LEU A 246 -25.15 8.43 -34.99
CA LEU A 246 -24.13 7.63 -34.31
C LEU A 246 -24.76 6.37 -33.72
N ASN A 247 -24.23 5.19 -34.05
CA ASN A 247 -24.64 3.94 -33.45
C ASN A 247 -23.54 3.46 -32.49
N LEU A 248 -23.92 3.31 -31.21
CA LEU A 248 -23.05 2.77 -30.19
C LEU A 248 -23.36 1.27 -30.01
N SER A 249 -22.31 0.49 -29.74
CA SER A 249 -22.41 -0.93 -29.45
C SER A 249 -21.49 -1.32 -28.30
N ALA A 250 -21.94 -2.26 -27.47
CA ALA A 250 -21.12 -2.91 -26.43
C ALA A 250 -21.58 -4.37 -26.30
N GLU A 251 -20.63 -5.29 -26.15
CA GLU A 251 -20.95 -6.70 -26.00
C GLU A 251 -21.54 -7.00 -24.61
N TYR A 252 -21.06 -6.27 -23.59
CA TYR A 252 -21.49 -6.46 -22.22
C TYR A 252 -21.97 -5.15 -21.60
N GLY A 253 -23.08 -5.23 -20.84
CA GLY A 253 -23.62 -4.11 -20.09
C GLY A 253 -24.60 -3.22 -20.90
N SER A 254 -25.02 -2.15 -20.27
CA SER A 254 -25.81 -1.08 -20.88
C SER A 254 -24.94 0.14 -21.13
N ILE A 255 -25.10 0.80 -22.28
CA ILE A 255 -24.30 1.98 -22.60
C ILE A 255 -24.99 3.21 -22.02
N TYR A 256 -24.17 4.09 -21.42
CA TYR A 256 -24.56 5.44 -20.98
C TYR A 256 -23.64 6.45 -21.65
N TYR A 257 -24.18 7.62 -22.02
CA TYR A 257 -23.41 8.61 -22.76
C TYR A 257 -23.72 10.04 -22.35
N THR A 258 -22.82 10.95 -22.71
CA THR A 258 -22.94 12.41 -22.65
C THR A 258 -22.46 13.00 -23.97
N LEU A 259 -22.87 14.23 -24.29
CA LEU A 259 -22.44 14.96 -25.50
C LEU A 259 -21.60 16.21 -25.19
N ASP A 260 -21.31 16.45 -23.92
CA ASP A 260 -20.49 17.56 -23.41
C ASP A 260 -19.11 17.15 -22.98
N GLY A 261 -18.74 15.86 -23.15
CA GLY A 261 -17.45 15.30 -22.78
C GLY A 261 -17.31 14.95 -21.29
N SER A 262 -18.33 15.16 -20.48
CA SER A 262 -18.33 14.67 -19.09
C SER A 262 -18.35 13.14 -19.07
N ILE A 263 -17.68 12.52 -18.10
CA ILE A 263 -17.67 11.06 -17.97
C ILE A 263 -19.06 10.59 -17.52
N PRO A 264 -19.71 9.70 -18.30
CA PRO A 264 -21.04 9.21 -17.97
C PRO A 264 -21.06 8.35 -16.69
N THR A 265 -22.19 8.40 -16.00
CA THR A 265 -22.51 7.56 -14.85
C THR A 265 -23.81 6.79 -15.12
N SER A 266 -24.24 5.94 -14.17
CA SER A 266 -25.55 5.26 -14.26
C SER A 266 -26.75 6.21 -14.26
N GLU A 267 -26.56 7.49 -13.94
CA GLU A 267 -27.58 8.54 -13.95
C GLU A 267 -27.61 9.33 -15.28
N SER A 268 -26.57 9.14 -16.12
CA SER A 268 -26.48 9.77 -17.45
C SER A 268 -27.48 9.16 -18.41
N THR A 269 -27.57 9.73 -19.62
CA THR A 269 -28.48 9.25 -20.65
C THR A 269 -28.13 7.82 -21.06
N ARG A 270 -29.09 6.90 -20.90
CA ARG A 270 -28.92 5.53 -21.38
C ARG A 270 -29.07 5.48 -22.87
N TYR A 271 -28.19 4.77 -23.56
CA TYR A 271 -28.31 4.56 -24.99
C TYR A 271 -29.40 3.52 -25.29
N GLU A 272 -30.43 3.94 -26.00
CA GLU A 272 -31.55 3.10 -26.40
C GLU A 272 -31.72 3.03 -27.94
N GLY A 273 -30.96 3.83 -28.65
CA GLY A 273 -30.98 3.90 -30.11
C GLY A 273 -30.06 4.99 -30.65
N PRO A 274 -29.96 5.15 -31.98
CA PRO A 274 -29.02 6.05 -32.61
C PRO A 274 -29.08 7.48 -32.09
N ILE A 275 -27.92 8.09 -31.84
CA ILE A 275 -27.80 9.49 -31.43
C ILE A 275 -27.76 10.35 -32.70
N GLU A 276 -28.70 11.27 -32.84
CA GLU A 276 -28.78 12.16 -33.99
C GLU A 276 -28.14 13.51 -33.66
N LEU A 277 -27.10 13.88 -34.43
CA LEU A 277 -26.44 15.18 -34.36
C LEU A 277 -26.90 16.01 -35.57
N MET A 278 -27.79 16.96 -35.31
CA MET A 278 -28.48 17.75 -36.38
C MET A 278 -28.09 19.24 -36.34
N GLU A 279 -27.42 19.71 -35.33
CA GLU A 279 -27.05 21.11 -35.14
C GLU A 279 -25.57 21.33 -35.44
N GLU A 280 -25.24 22.48 -36.06
CA GLU A 280 -23.86 22.90 -36.25
C GLU A 280 -23.16 23.11 -34.88
N GLY A 281 -21.89 22.77 -34.81
CA GLY A 281 -21.10 22.98 -33.63
C GLY A 281 -20.16 21.81 -33.32
N GLU A 282 -19.55 21.90 -32.15
CA GLU A 282 -18.65 20.88 -31.64
C GLU A 282 -19.35 20.02 -30.59
N VAL A 283 -19.27 18.72 -30.74
CA VAL A 283 -19.85 17.73 -29.82
C VAL A 283 -18.75 16.82 -29.37
N LEU A 284 -18.60 16.65 -28.05
CA LEU A 284 -17.67 15.70 -27.44
C LEU A 284 -18.50 14.54 -26.85
N LEU A 285 -18.64 13.48 -27.63
CA LEU A 285 -19.30 12.26 -27.18
C LEU A 285 -18.40 11.54 -26.20
N CYS A 286 -18.92 11.28 -25.01
CA CYS A 286 -18.30 10.35 -24.06
C CYS A 286 -19.30 9.22 -23.76
N ALA A 287 -18.88 7.96 -23.86
CA ALA A 287 -19.74 6.80 -23.60
C ALA A 287 -19.01 5.73 -22.77
N VAL A 288 -19.75 5.12 -21.83
CA VAL A 288 -19.29 3.99 -21.02
C VAL A 288 -20.32 2.85 -21.07
N ALA A 289 -19.86 1.63 -20.92
CA ALA A 289 -20.73 0.50 -20.64
C ALA A 289 -20.76 0.25 -19.12
N ILE A 290 -21.92 -0.12 -18.57
CA ILE A 290 -22.10 -0.50 -17.17
C ILE A 290 -22.77 -1.86 -17.12
N ASN A 291 -22.14 -2.84 -16.50
CA ASN A 291 -22.67 -4.19 -16.39
C ASN A 291 -23.58 -4.36 -15.16
N LYS A 292 -24.16 -5.57 -14.99
CA LYS A 292 -25.05 -5.90 -13.86
C LYS A 292 -24.38 -5.90 -12.50
N LYS A 293 -23.04 -5.95 -12.46
CA LYS A 293 -22.23 -5.87 -11.25
C LYS A 293 -21.84 -4.43 -10.89
N GLY A 294 -22.25 -3.46 -11.69
CA GLY A 294 -21.92 -2.06 -11.50
C GLY A 294 -20.51 -1.68 -11.95
N MET A 295 -19.81 -2.58 -12.66
CA MET A 295 -18.53 -2.25 -13.25
C MET A 295 -18.72 -1.28 -14.42
N ILE A 296 -17.84 -0.28 -14.48
CA ILE A 296 -17.86 0.75 -15.53
C ILE A 296 -16.67 0.51 -16.44
N SER A 297 -16.89 0.45 -17.74
CA SER A 297 -15.83 0.31 -18.73
C SER A 297 -14.95 1.56 -18.81
N GLU A 298 -13.81 1.44 -19.51
CA GLU A 298 -13.11 2.63 -20.00
C GLU A 298 -14.05 3.49 -20.86
N PRO A 299 -13.93 4.82 -20.81
CA PRO A 299 -14.73 5.71 -21.61
C PRO A 299 -14.29 5.68 -23.09
N LEU A 300 -15.26 5.61 -23.99
CA LEU A 300 -15.11 5.99 -25.37
C LEU A 300 -15.26 7.51 -25.46
N VAL A 301 -14.26 8.20 -26.00
CA VAL A 301 -14.31 9.65 -26.20
C VAL A 301 -14.08 9.94 -27.67
N LEU A 302 -15.03 10.63 -28.32
CA LEU A 302 -14.99 10.98 -29.73
C LEU A 302 -15.43 12.43 -29.95
N ALA A 303 -14.64 13.18 -30.72
CA ALA A 303 -14.90 14.58 -31.02
C ALA A 303 -15.50 14.72 -32.44
N TYR A 304 -16.67 15.37 -32.52
CA TYR A 304 -17.33 15.67 -33.78
C TYR A 304 -17.48 17.16 -33.95
N LYS A 305 -17.27 17.66 -35.16
CA LYS A 305 -17.60 19.02 -35.58
C LYS A 305 -18.53 18.96 -36.78
N LEU A 306 -19.73 19.55 -36.63
CA LEU A 306 -20.66 19.68 -37.72
C LEU A 306 -20.57 21.11 -38.26
N ASP A 307 -20.25 21.23 -39.57
CA ASP A 307 -20.06 22.50 -40.29
C ASP A 307 -20.80 22.38 -41.62
N PHE A 308 -22.04 22.84 -41.64
CA PHE A 308 -22.91 22.69 -42.80
C PHE A 308 -22.62 23.77 -43.84
N PRO A 309 -22.63 23.46 -45.15
CA PRO A 309 -22.48 24.47 -46.17
C PRO A 309 -23.62 25.50 -46.06
N ALA A 310 -23.27 26.78 -46.12
CA ALA A 310 -24.26 27.85 -46.11
C ALA A 310 -25.31 27.62 -47.23
N ALA A 311 -26.59 27.54 -46.88
CA ALA A 311 -27.65 27.44 -47.86
C ALA A 311 -27.65 28.67 -48.77
N GLY A 312 -27.14 28.53 -50.02
CA GLY A 312 -27.20 29.60 -51.00
C GLY A 312 -25.89 30.03 -51.65
N ALA A 313 -25.04 29.06 -52.05
CA ALA A 313 -24.03 29.31 -53.07
C ALA A 313 -24.45 28.56 -54.37
N ASP A 314 -25.66 28.76 -54.81
CA ASP A 314 -25.95 28.49 -56.21
C ASP A 314 -25.14 29.50 -57.01
N THR A 315 -24.03 29.01 -57.59
CA THR A 315 -23.32 29.75 -58.63
C THR A 315 -24.23 29.82 -59.85
N ASP A 316 -24.98 30.92 -59.96
CA ASP A 316 -25.45 31.41 -61.24
C ASP A 316 -24.23 31.82 -62.07
N ASP A 317 -23.56 30.85 -62.69
CA ASP A 317 -22.65 31.03 -63.80
C ASP A 317 -23.31 30.45 -65.05
N ASP A 318 -24.37 31.10 -65.50
CA ASP A 318 -24.80 31.11 -66.88
C ASP A 318 -24.56 32.52 -67.50
N ASN A 319 -23.37 32.66 -68.19
CA ASN A 319 -23.29 33.42 -69.40
C ASN A 319 -21.98 33.18 -70.17
#